data_cd4e7294bccb7be2b50f00b5c4f49bc6
#
_entry.id   cd4e7294bccb7be2b50f00b5c4f49bc6
#
_cell.length_a   1.000
_cell.length_b   1.000
_cell.length_c   1.000
_cell.angle_alpha   90.00
_cell.angle_beta   90.00
_cell.angle_gamma   90.00
#
_symmetry.space_group_name_H-M   'P 1'
#
loop_
_entity.id
_entity.type
_entity.pdbx_description
1 polymer ?
#
loop_
_entity_poly.entity_id
_entity_poly.type
_entity_poly.pdbx_seq_one_letter_code
_entity_poly.pdbx_strand_id
1 'polypeptide(L)'
;MASKIPLGQDSSVSKTTDAVPHPQDDAPAHPLWRPPWRSLRVAVGVLWVLTAVTVIALRLDTLLAGHPAYPVLLLVVLVAGVALVVAGWRGATRARPARSGWLRVAGGAVGGLAALLLVAVLVYLVPLPATADAVASLSGSSSVRVTNSATRIALSPVGQPVRAGLVVQPGAKVDPRAYVPLLSRISEEGFLVVVVKQPLNIGFLAVGAPEGIIDDHPEVTSWAVGGHSLGGVA
;
A
#
# COMPACT_ATOMS: atom_id res chain seq x y z
N MET A 1 -86.39 68.47 39.50
CA MET A 1 -86.11 67.91 40.81
C MET A 1 -84.99 66.94 40.68
N ALA A 2 -83.86 67.30 41.16
CA ALA A 2 -82.61 66.62 40.96
C ALA A 2 -82.27 65.65 42.10
N SER A 3 -81.73 64.57 41.88
CA SER A 3 -80.99 63.81 42.89
C SER A 3 -79.69 63.33 42.32
N LYS A 4 -78.61 63.84 42.90
CA LYS A 4 -77.24 63.43 42.67
C LYS A 4 -76.93 62.23 43.52
N ILE A 5 -76.19 61.31 42.95
CA ILE A 5 -75.55 60.21 43.67
C ILE A 5 -74.07 60.26 43.34
N PRO A 6 -73.17 60.15 44.32
CA PRO A 6 -71.73 60.34 44.13
C PRO A 6 -71.02 59.05 43.72
N LEU A 7 -70.01 59.27 42.97
CA LEU A 7 -69.07 58.30 42.51
C LEU A 7 -68.20 57.68 43.63
N GLY A 8 -68.12 56.38 43.70
CA GLY A 8 -67.26 55.65 44.59
C GLY A 8 -65.89 55.38 43.93
N GLN A 9 -64.93 55.27 44.77
CA GLN A 9 -63.48 55.28 44.67
C GLN A 9 -62.90 54.17 43.75
N ASP A 10 -61.88 54.64 43.08
CA ASP A 10 -60.85 53.79 42.43
C ASP A 10 -60.18 52.81 43.40
N SER A 11 -60.21 51.58 43.06
CA SER A 11 -59.30 50.53 43.58
C SER A 11 -58.33 50.14 42.52
N SER A 12 -57.12 50.69 42.62
CA SER A 12 -55.96 50.31 41.84
C SER A 12 -55.55 48.87 42.16
N VAL A 13 -55.94 47.95 41.31
CA VAL A 13 -55.42 46.61 41.36
C VAL A 13 -54.06 46.56 40.65
N SER A 14 -53.02 46.51 41.45
CA SER A 14 -51.65 46.21 41.02
C SER A 14 -51.63 44.81 40.43
N LYS A 15 -51.54 44.73 39.10
CA LYS A 15 -51.20 43.49 38.43
C LYS A 15 -49.75 43.19 38.67
N THR A 16 -49.42 42.37 39.66
CA THR A 16 -48.17 41.69 39.78
C THR A 16 -48.12 40.71 38.62
N THR A 17 -47.38 41.02 37.58
CA THR A 17 -47.08 40.10 36.50
C THR A 17 -46.04 39.13 37.03
N ASP A 18 -46.48 38.01 37.56
CA ASP A 18 -45.62 36.84 37.79
C ASP A 18 -45.01 36.45 36.45
N ALA A 19 -43.74 36.82 36.25
CA ALA A 19 -42.92 36.32 35.14
C ALA A 19 -42.78 34.80 35.33
N VAL A 20 -43.57 34.09 34.59
CA VAL A 20 -43.35 32.62 34.42
C VAL A 20 -41.94 32.44 33.91
N PRO A 21 -41.07 31.71 34.61
CA PRO A 21 -39.77 31.39 34.08
C PRO A 21 -39.97 30.63 32.78
N HIS A 22 -39.51 31.21 31.65
CA HIS A 22 -39.36 30.43 30.44
C HIS A 22 -38.50 29.20 30.75
N PRO A 23 -38.93 27.99 30.41
CA PRO A 23 -38.04 26.87 30.43
C PRO A 23 -36.85 27.28 29.56
N GLN A 24 -35.67 27.44 30.17
CA GLN A 24 -34.42 27.45 29.42
C GLN A 24 -34.45 26.16 28.64
N ASP A 25 -34.53 26.29 27.32
CA ASP A 25 -34.28 25.19 26.43
C ASP A 25 -32.85 24.69 26.71
N ASP A 26 -32.74 23.82 27.71
CA ASP A 26 -31.59 22.92 27.82
C ASP A 26 -31.59 22.08 26.54
N ALA A 27 -31.05 22.69 25.48
CA ALA A 27 -30.79 22.00 24.25
C ALA A 27 -29.98 20.76 24.65
N PRO A 28 -30.49 19.55 24.41
CA PRO A 28 -29.81 18.35 24.83
C PRO A 28 -28.42 18.44 24.26
N ALA A 29 -27.40 18.39 25.13
CA ALA A 29 -26.01 18.29 24.72
C ALA A 29 -25.94 17.16 23.68
N HIS A 30 -25.80 17.55 22.40
CA HIS A 30 -25.79 16.58 21.32
C HIS A 30 -24.75 15.53 21.66
N PRO A 31 -25.11 14.28 21.88
CA PRO A 31 -24.15 13.26 22.20
C PRO A 31 -23.09 13.31 21.10
N LEU A 32 -21.82 13.31 21.50
CA LEU A 32 -20.67 13.27 20.61
C LEU A 32 -20.63 11.92 19.87
N TRP A 33 -21.76 11.55 19.27
CA TRP A 33 -21.93 10.32 18.51
C TRP A 33 -21.13 10.44 17.22
N ARG A 34 -19.90 9.93 17.27
CA ARG A 34 -19.05 9.86 16.09
C ARG A 34 -19.57 8.75 15.21
N PRO A 35 -19.94 9.04 13.96
CA PRO A 35 -20.48 8.03 13.06
C PRO A 35 -19.46 6.89 12.86
N PRO A 36 -19.88 5.61 12.94
CA PRO A 36 -18.98 4.44 12.93
C PRO A 36 -18.05 4.36 11.70
N TRP A 37 -18.44 4.92 10.54
CA TRP A 37 -17.58 4.98 9.36
C TRP A 37 -16.35 5.88 9.50
N ARG A 38 -16.34 6.83 10.43
CA ARG A 38 -15.14 7.62 10.76
C ARG A 38 -14.11 6.73 11.44
N SER A 39 -14.57 5.94 12.41
CA SER A 39 -13.73 4.98 13.13
C SER A 39 -13.16 3.93 12.17
N LEU A 40 -13.97 3.44 11.23
CA LEU A 40 -13.52 2.46 10.23
C LEU A 40 -12.43 3.04 9.30
N ARG A 41 -12.59 4.27 8.81
CA ARG A 41 -11.55 4.91 7.96
C ARG A 41 -10.24 5.11 8.70
N VAL A 42 -10.32 5.58 9.94
CA VAL A 42 -9.13 5.75 10.78
C VAL A 42 -8.48 4.38 11.03
N ALA A 43 -9.27 3.37 11.40
CA ALA A 43 -8.77 2.02 11.64
C ALA A 43 -8.08 1.41 10.40
N VAL A 44 -8.72 1.51 9.23
CA VAL A 44 -8.14 1.04 7.96
C VAL A 44 -6.87 1.83 7.62
N GLY A 45 -6.91 3.16 7.76
CA GLY A 45 -5.74 4.00 7.49
C GLY A 45 -4.56 3.68 8.41
N VAL A 46 -4.80 3.51 9.71
CA VAL A 46 -3.78 3.11 10.68
C VAL A 46 -3.23 1.72 10.34
N LEU A 47 -4.10 0.77 10.01
CA LEU A 47 -3.68 -0.58 9.61
C LEU A 47 -2.75 -0.54 8.38
N TRP A 48 -3.10 0.23 7.34
CA TRP A 48 -2.28 0.36 6.14
C TRP A 48 -0.94 1.03 6.42
N VAL A 49 -0.93 2.10 7.22
CA VAL A 49 0.31 2.78 7.65
C VAL A 49 1.21 1.82 8.42
N LEU A 50 0.65 1.13 9.42
CA LEU A 50 1.43 0.17 10.21
C LEU A 50 1.96 -0.97 9.35
N THR A 51 1.16 -1.54 8.45
CA THR A 51 1.60 -2.59 7.53
C THR A 51 2.76 -2.10 6.66
N ALA A 52 2.59 -0.97 5.99
CA ALA A 52 3.62 -0.44 5.09
C ALA A 52 4.93 -0.12 5.85
N VAL A 53 4.83 0.57 6.99
CA VAL A 53 5.99 0.92 7.82
C VAL A 53 6.69 -0.35 8.34
N THR A 54 5.95 -1.34 8.82
CA THR A 54 6.52 -2.59 9.32
C THR A 54 7.26 -3.35 8.21
N VAL A 55 6.65 -3.50 7.03
CA VAL A 55 7.29 -4.19 5.90
C VAL A 55 8.55 -3.44 5.46
N ILE A 56 8.49 -2.12 5.35
CA ILE A 56 9.67 -1.30 4.99
C ILE A 56 10.77 -1.46 6.04
N ALA A 57 10.45 -1.31 7.31
CA ALA A 57 11.44 -1.38 8.39
C ALA A 57 12.13 -2.75 8.48
N LEU A 58 11.38 -3.84 8.30
CA LEU A 58 11.92 -5.20 8.42
C LEU A 58 12.59 -5.73 7.15
N ARG A 59 12.32 -5.15 5.97
CA ARG A 59 12.72 -5.70 4.67
C ARG A 59 13.33 -4.67 3.72
N LEU A 60 13.77 -3.52 4.23
CA LEU A 60 14.25 -2.41 3.39
C LEU A 60 15.32 -2.84 2.38
N ASP A 61 16.32 -3.60 2.82
CA ASP A 61 17.39 -4.09 1.94
C ASP A 61 16.84 -4.95 0.79
N THR A 62 15.98 -5.92 1.11
CA THR A 62 15.38 -6.82 0.11
C THR A 62 14.43 -6.08 -0.83
N LEU A 63 13.70 -5.06 -0.32
CA LEU A 63 12.82 -4.23 -1.12
C LEU A 63 13.60 -3.40 -2.15
N LEU A 64 14.70 -2.80 -1.73
CA LEU A 64 15.57 -1.99 -2.60
C LEU A 64 16.36 -2.85 -3.59
N ALA A 65 16.64 -4.11 -3.24
CA ALA A 65 17.32 -5.05 -4.12
C ALA A 65 16.41 -5.62 -5.23
N GLY A 66 15.10 -5.66 -5.01
CA GLY A 66 14.11 -6.17 -5.96
C GLY A 66 13.68 -5.17 -7.03
N HIS A 67 12.58 -5.48 -7.73
CA HIS A 67 11.95 -4.57 -8.68
C HIS A 67 11.26 -3.40 -7.96
N PRO A 68 11.35 -2.15 -8.46
CA PRO A 68 10.82 -0.95 -7.77
C PRO A 68 9.30 -0.93 -7.62
N ALA A 69 8.56 -1.76 -8.34
CA ALA A 69 7.09 -1.80 -8.25
C ALA A 69 6.59 -2.09 -6.83
N TYR A 70 7.28 -2.92 -6.05
CA TYR A 70 6.82 -3.26 -4.70
C TYR A 70 7.04 -2.12 -3.68
N PRO A 71 8.23 -1.51 -3.56
CA PRO A 71 8.39 -0.32 -2.72
C PRO A 71 7.50 0.85 -3.14
N VAL A 72 7.25 1.05 -4.44
CA VAL A 72 6.29 2.05 -4.92
C VAL A 72 4.87 1.72 -4.45
N LEU A 73 4.43 0.47 -4.53
CA LEU A 73 3.12 0.04 -4.01
C LEU A 73 3.01 0.30 -2.50
N LEU A 74 4.05 -0.01 -1.72
CA LEU A 74 4.06 0.27 -0.28
C LEU A 74 3.96 1.77 0.02
N LEU A 75 4.64 2.61 -0.75
CA LEU A 75 4.55 4.07 -0.63
C LEU A 75 3.13 4.57 -0.93
N VAL A 76 2.51 4.06 -2.00
CA VAL A 76 1.11 4.41 -2.35
C VAL A 76 0.16 4.02 -1.22
N VAL A 77 0.31 2.81 -0.65
CA VAL A 77 -0.52 2.35 0.47
C VAL A 77 -0.27 3.19 1.72
N LEU A 78 0.97 3.57 2.01
CA LEU A 78 1.32 4.45 3.12
C LEU A 78 0.64 5.83 2.98
N VAL A 79 0.77 6.45 1.83
CA VAL A 79 0.16 7.78 1.55
C VAL A 79 -1.37 7.69 1.63
N ALA A 80 -1.97 6.66 1.04
CA ALA A 80 -3.42 6.42 1.11
C ALA A 80 -3.89 6.18 2.54
N GLY A 81 -3.12 5.42 3.33
CA GLY A 81 -3.39 5.18 4.75
C GLY A 81 -3.39 6.49 5.56
N VAL A 82 -2.36 7.33 5.39
CA VAL A 82 -2.30 8.66 6.02
C VAL A 82 -3.48 9.53 5.59
N ALA A 83 -3.82 9.55 4.31
CA ALA A 83 -4.97 10.32 3.80
C ALA A 83 -6.29 9.85 4.44
N LEU A 84 -6.49 8.54 4.63
CA LEU A 84 -7.66 7.98 5.31
C LEU A 84 -7.73 8.41 6.78
N VAL A 85 -6.61 8.39 7.50
CA VAL A 85 -6.52 8.86 8.89
C VAL A 85 -6.88 10.34 8.97
N VAL A 86 -6.26 11.18 8.15
CA VAL A 86 -6.51 12.63 8.11
C VAL A 86 -7.96 12.93 7.74
N ALA A 87 -8.51 12.27 6.72
CA ALA A 87 -9.91 12.42 6.32
C ALA A 87 -10.89 11.96 7.41
N GLY A 88 -10.55 10.92 8.15
CA GLY A 88 -11.32 10.47 9.32
C GLY A 88 -11.28 11.49 10.47
N TRP A 89 -10.14 12.12 10.74
CA TRP A 89 -10.00 13.12 11.80
C TRP A 89 -10.66 14.45 11.44
N ARG A 90 -10.45 14.97 10.23
CA ARG A 90 -11.01 16.26 9.79
C ARG A 90 -12.52 16.25 9.64
N GLY A 91 -13.16 15.07 9.61
CA GLY A 91 -14.60 14.91 9.51
C GLY A 91 -15.15 15.71 8.35
N ALA A 92 -15.21 15.15 7.17
CA ALA A 92 -15.86 15.81 6.04
C ALA A 92 -17.30 16.17 6.43
N THR A 93 -17.53 17.44 6.74
CA THR A 93 -18.82 18.04 7.16
C THR A 93 -19.84 18.10 6.02
N ARG A 94 -19.52 17.55 4.85
CA ARG A 94 -20.47 17.48 3.74
C ARG A 94 -21.55 16.47 4.06
N ALA A 95 -22.77 16.97 4.26
CA ALA A 95 -23.98 16.17 4.31
C ALA A 95 -24.07 15.32 3.03
N ARG A 96 -23.86 14.02 3.15
CA ARG A 96 -24.08 13.08 2.03
C ARG A 96 -25.59 12.78 1.98
N PRO A 97 -26.17 12.68 0.74
CA PRO A 97 -27.56 12.32 0.59
C PRO A 97 -27.87 11.03 1.35
N ALA A 98 -29.08 10.97 1.91
CA ALA A 98 -29.55 9.87 2.74
C ALA A 98 -29.61 8.57 1.93
N ARG A 99 -28.51 7.82 1.89
CA ARG A 99 -28.54 6.43 1.45
C ARG A 99 -29.15 5.58 2.56
N SER A 100 -29.90 4.54 2.17
CA SER A 100 -30.48 3.60 3.13
C SER A 100 -29.43 3.01 4.07
N GLY A 101 -29.78 2.77 5.33
CA GLY A 101 -28.84 2.32 6.36
C GLY A 101 -28.08 1.05 5.97
N TRP A 102 -28.77 0.10 5.31
CA TRP A 102 -28.17 -1.16 4.90
C TRP A 102 -27.07 -0.99 3.81
N LEU A 103 -27.26 -0.06 2.86
CA LEU A 103 -26.22 0.24 1.84
C LEU A 103 -24.95 0.82 2.45
N ARG A 104 -25.07 1.56 3.56
CA ARG A 104 -23.88 2.07 4.29
C ARG A 104 -23.16 0.94 5.00
N VAL A 105 -23.89 0.04 5.64
CA VAL A 105 -23.30 -1.12 6.32
C VAL A 105 -22.65 -2.05 5.31
N ALA A 106 -23.35 -2.39 4.23
CA ALA A 106 -22.80 -3.23 3.17
C ALA A 106 -21.54 -2.61 2.53
N GLY A 107 -21.58 -1.32 2.18
CA GLY A 107 -20.42 -0.62 1.63
C GLY A 107 -19.23 -0.54 2.61
N GLY A 108 -19.52 -0.39 3.90
CA GLY A 108 -18.49 -0.44 4.96
C GLY A 108 -17.87 -1.83 5.09
N ALA A 109 -18.69 -2.88 5.07
CA ALA A 109 -18.21 -4.27 5.15
C ALA A 109 -17.36 -4.66 3.94
N VAL A 110 -17.82 -4.34 2.73
CA VAL A 110 -17.07 -4.59 1.49
C VAL A 110 -15.73 -3.81 1.48
N GLY A 111 -15.78 -2.52 1.86
CA GLY A 111 -14.56 -1.71 1.94
C GLY A 111 -13.57 -2.22 3.00
N GLY A 112 -14.07 -2.66 4.15
CA GLY A 112 -13.25 -3.28 5.20
C GLY A 112 -12.61 -4.59 4.74
N LEU A 113 -13.40 -5.46 4.09
CA LEU A 113 -12.89 -6.72 3.54
C LEU A 113 -11.83 -6.49 2.46
N ALA A 114 -12.07 -5.56 1.54
CA ALA A 114 -11.09 -5.20 0.50
C ALA A 114 -9.80 -4.64 1.12
N ALA A 115 -9.90 -3.84 2.19
CA ALA A 115 -8.76 -3.31 2.91
C ALA A 115 -7.94 -4.42 3.58
N LEU A 116 -8.58 -5.39 4.20
CA LEU A 116 -7.92 -6.56 4.80
C LEU A 116 -7.28 -7.45 3.74
N LEU A 117 -7.96 -7.67 2.62
CA LEU A 117 -7.40 -8.42 1.50
C LEU A 117 -6.13 -7.76 0.94
N LEU A 118 -6.14 -6.43 0.79
CA LEU A 118 -4.95 -5.69 0.37
C LEU A 118 -3.78 -5.93 1.35
N VAL A 119 -4.03 -5.84 2.65
CA VAL A 119 -3.00 -6.13 3.67
C VAL A 119 -2.48 -7.56 3.54
N ALA A 120 -3.37 -8.53 3.38
CA ALA A 120 -2.99 -9.93 3.20
C ALA A 120 -2.11 -10.12 1.95
N VAL A 121 -2.46 -9.48 0.84
CA VAL A 121 -1.67 -9.48 -0.40
C VAL A 121 -0.30 -8.83 -0.19
N LEU A 122 -0.25 -7.66 0.45
CA LEU A 122 1.02 -6.97 0.73
C LEU A 122 1.95 -7.84 1.58
N VAL A 123 1.43 -8.43 2.65
CA VAL A 123 2.21 -9.32 3.53
C VAL A 123 2.62 -10.60 2.79
N TYR A 124 1.72 -11.16 1.99
CA TYR A 124 2.04 -12.35 1.19
C TYR A 124 3.17 -12.09 0.18
N LEU A 125 3.18 -10.94 -0.46
CA LEU A 125 4.18 -10.57 -1.48
C LEU A 125 5.54 -10.17 -0.90
N VAL A 126 5.70 -10.13 0.42
CA VAL A 126 7.01 -9.83 1.04
C VAL A 126 8.05 -10.84 0.56
N PRO A 127 9.16 -10.38 -0.07
CA PRO A 127 10.16 -11.28 -0.58
C PRO A 127 10.95 -11.96 0.55
N LEU A 128 11.35 -13.21 0.29
CA LEU A 128 12.29 -13.95 1.13
C LEU A 128 13.71 -13.42 0.86
N PRO A 129 14.46 -13.03 1.89
CA PRO A 129 15.77 -12.42 1.71
C PRO A 129 16.80 -13.42 1.17
N ALA A 130 17.76 -12.93 0.40
CA ALA A 130 18.96 -13.67 0.08
C ALA A 130 19.85 -13.86 1.31
N THR A 131 20.69 -14.90 1.31
CA THR A 131 21.72 -15.10 2.33
C THR A 131 22.82 -14.04 2.23
N ALA A 132 23.58 -13.84 3.30
CA ALA A 132 24.69 -12.90 3.29
C ALA A 132 25.73 -13.23 2.21
N ASP A 133 26.02 -14.51 2.00
CA ASP A 133 26.94 -14.99 0.96
C ASP A 133 26.44 -14.67 -0.44
N ALA A 134 25.12 -14.83 -0.67
CA ALA A 134 24.51 -14.46 -1.95
C ALA A 134 24.56 -12.95 -2.22
N VAL A 135 24.37 -12.14 -1.19
CA VAL A 135 24.53 -10.68 -1.29
C VAL A 135 26.00 -10.30 -1.55
N ALA A 136 26.96 -10.93 -0.87
CA ALA A 136 28.38 -10.72 -1.10
C ALA A 136 28.80 -11.07 -2.53
N SER A 137 28.19 -12.08 -3.15
CA SER A 137 28.46 -12.49 -4.54
C SER A 137 28.14 -11.42 -5.60
N LEU A 138 27.40 -10.37 -5.23
CA LEU A 138 27.17 -9.22 -6.12
C LEU A 138 28.45 -8.43 -6.45
N SER A 139 29.50 -8.56 -5.66
CA SER A 139 30.79 -7.96 -5.96
C SER A 139 31.47 -8.56 -7.19
N GLY A 140 30.97 -9.70 -7.65
CA GLY A 140 31.59 -10.45 -8.75
C GLY A 140 32.87 -11.16 -8.33
N SER A 141 33.63 -11.61 -9.33
CA SER A 141 34.92 -12.27 -9.16
C SER A 141 35.91 -11.82 -10.26
N SER A 142 37.12 -12.40 -10.28
CA SER A 142 38.06 -12.17 -11.38
C SER A 142 37.55 -12.71 -12.72
N SER A 143 36.64 -13.69 -12.71
CA SER A 143 36.06 -14.35 -13.88
C SER A 143 34.65 -13.91 -14.23
N VAL A 144 33.93 -13.26 -13.30
CA VAL A 144 32.54 -12.83 -13.52
C VAL A 144 32.34 -11.39 -13.05
N ARG A 145 31.83 -10.56 -13.95
CA ARG A 145 31.35 -9.21 -13.64
C ARG A 145 29.86 -9.27 -13.35
N VAL A 146 29.44 -8.74 -12.20
CA VAL A 146 28.04 -8.64 -11.84
C VAL A 146 27.57 -7.19 -11.95
N THR A 147 26.51 -6.96 -12.72
CA THR A 147 25.84 -5.66 -12.84
C THR A 147 24.43 -5.75 -12.26
N ASN A 148 24.16 -4.98 -11.25
CA ASN A 148 22.86 -4.97 -10.55
C ASN A 148 22.10 -3.68 -10.87
N SER A 149 21.00 -3.78 -11.63
CA SER A 149 20.14 -2.66 -12.01
C SER A 149 18.77 -2.75 -11.35
N ALA A 150 17.89 -1.80 -11.64
CA ALA A 150 16.54 -1.76 -11.09
C ALA A 150 15.65 -2.94 -11.53
N THR A 151 15.89 -3.51 -12.72
CA THR A 151 15.01 -4.52 -13.34
C THR A 151 15.69 -5.86 -13.57
N ARG A 152 17.01 -5.97 -13.42
CA ARG A 152 17.76 -7.20 -13.69
C ARG A 152 19.11 -7.24 -12.97
N ILE A 153 19.65 -8.44 -12.80
CA ILE A 153 21.04 -8.68 -12.43
C ILE A 153 21.69 -9.39 -13.59
N ALA A 154 22.75 -8.82 -14.18
CA ALA A 154 23.50 -9.44 -15.26
C ALA A 154 24.85 -9.92 -14.76
N LEU A 155 25.20 -11.15 -15.12
CA LEU A 155 26.46 -11.81 -14.85
C LEU A 155 27.16 -12.03 -16.19
N SER A 156 28.28 -11.36 -16.41
CA SER A 156 29.03 -11.42 -17.66
C SER A 156 30.39 -12.05 -17.41
N PRO A 157 30.85 -13.00 -18.28
CA PRO A 157 32.17 -13.56 -18.18
C PRO A 157 33.24 -12.48 -18.40
N VAL A 158 34.36 -12.61 -17.71
CA VAL A 158 35.52 -11.72 -17.85
C VAL A 158 36.67 -12.47 -18.50
N GLY A 159 37.36 -11.83 -19.45
CA GLY A 159 38.53 -12.38 -20.11
C GLY A 159 38.28 -13.44 -21.19
N GLN A 160 37.01 -13.68 -21.53
CA GLN A 160 36.60 -14.62 -22.61
C GLN A 160 35.36 -14.06 -23.34
N PRO A 161 35.16 -14.47 -24.61
CA PRO A 161 34.00 -14.09 -25.38
C PRO A 161 32.71 -14.72 -24.80
N VAL A 162 31.58 -14.03 -24.96
CA VAL A 162 30.25 -14.59 -24.63
C VAL A 162 29.87 -15.63 -25.69
N ARG A 163 29.58 -16.84 -25.26
CA ARG A 163 29.17 -17.94 -26.13
C ARG A 163 27.67 -17.93 -26.45
N ALA A 164 26.85 -17.69 -25.41
CA ALA A 164 25.41 -17.63 -25.52
C ALA A 164 24.86 -16.87 -24.29
N GLY A 165 23.58 -16.53 -24.33
CA GLY A 165 22.86 -15.90 -23.24
C GLY A 165 21.89 -16.84 -22.54
N LEU A 166 21.65 -16.61 -21.25
CA LEU A 166 20.65 -17.29 -20.44
C LEU A 166 19.84 -16.26 -19.67
N VAL A 167 18.54 -16.17 -19.94
CA VAL A 167 17.62 -15.38 -19.11
C VAL A 167 16.99 -16.29 -18.08
N VAL A 168 17.04 -15.88 -16.81
CA VAL A 168 16.50 -16.63 -15.67
C VAL A 168 15.37 -15.86 -15.02
N GLN A 169 14.19 -16.49 -14.96
CA GLN A 169 13.03 -15.99 -14.24
C GLN A 169 13.00 -16.58 -12.81
N PRO A 170 13.12 -15.76 -11.75
CA PRO A 170 13.07 -16.22 -10.37
C PRO A 170 11.73 -16.85 -9.99
N GLY A 171 11.73 -17.67 -8.94
CA GLY A 171 10.51 -18.11 -8.28
C GLY A 171 9.80 -16.97 -7.55
N ALA A 172 8.49 -17.09 -7.35
CA ALA A 172 7.73 -16.12 -6.62
C ALA A 172 8.33 -15.85 -5.22
N LYS A 173 8.39 -14.59 -4.85
CA LYS A 173 8.89 -14.12 -3.53
C LYS A 173 10.39 -14.41 -3.27
N VAL A 174 11.13 -14.94 -4.21
CA VAL A 174 12.57 -15.16 -4.04
C VAL A 174 13.32 -13.88 -4.39
N ASP A 175 14.21 -13.44 -3.49
CA ASP A 175 15.15 -12.35 -3.77
C ASP A 175 16.04 -12.74 -4.97
N PRO A 176 16.07 -11.98 -6.06
CA PRO A 176 16.88 -12.28 -7.24
C PRO A 176 18.37 -12.48 -6.93
N ARG A 177 18.89 -11.85 -5.88
CA ARG A 177 20.28 -12.01 -5.43
C ARG A 177 20.62 -13.43 -5.01
N ALA A 178 19.61 -14.20 -4.54
CA ALA A 178 19.81 -15.58 -4.12
C ALA A 178 20.29 -16.50 -5.24
N TYR A 179 20.09 -16.12 -6.49
CA TYR A 179 20.54 -16.91 -7.67
C TYR A 179 21.97 -16.63 -8.07
N VAL A 180 22.57 -15.51 -7.64
CA VAL A 180 23.88 -15.06 -8.10
C VAL A 180 24.98 -16.09 -7.87
N PRO A 181 25.15 -16.76 -6.70
CA PRO A 181 26.24 -17.71 -6.50
C PRO A 181 26.16 -18.90 -7.44
N LEU A 182 24.95 -19.43 -7.67
CA LEU A 182 24.74 -20.58 -8.56
C LEU A 182 25.01 -20.18 -10.02
N LEU A 183 24.47 -19.04 -10.44
CA LEU A 183 24.52 -18.59 -11.83
C LEU A 183 25.88 -18.01 -12.21
N SER A 184 26.69 -17.58 -11.26
CA SER A 184 28.10 -17.20 -11.51
C SER A 184 28.89 -18.35 -12.11
N ARG A 185 28.65 -19.60 -11.66
CA ARG A 185 29.31 -20.78 -12.22
C ARG A 185 29.00 -20.99 -13.71
N ILE A 186 27.76 -20.66 -14.12
CA ILE A 186 27.38 -20.74 -15.54
C ILE A 186 28.06 -19.59 -16.30
N SER A 187 28.16 -18.40 -15.71
CA SER A 187 28.83 -17.28 -16.35
C SER A 187 30.35 -17.50 -16.49
N GLU A 188 30.98 -18.20 -15.54
CA GLU A 188 32.41 -18.61 -15.61
C GLU A 188 32.68 -19.48 -16.83
N GLU A 189 31.70 -20.24 -17.31
CA GLU A 189 31.81 -21.06 -18.53
C GLU A 189 31.58 -20.27 -19.83
N GLY A 190 31.51 -18.96 -19.77
CA GLY A 190 31.37 -18.07 -20.95
C GLY A 190 29.95 -17.71 -21.34
N PHE A 191 28.99 -17.83 -20.43
CA PHE A 191 27.63 -17.45 -20.71
C PHE A 191 27.28 -16.08 -20.10
N LEU A 192 26.56 -15.24 -20.86
CA LEU A 192 25.89 -14.06 -20.30
C LEU A 192 24.63 -14.54 -19.59
N VAL A 193 24.55 -14.37 -18.27
CA VAL A 193 23.38 -14.78 -17.50
C VAL A 193 22.65 -13.57 -16.96
N VAL A 194 21.34 -13.44 -17.24
CA VAL A 194 20.53 -12.31 -16.79
C VAL A 194 19.38 -12.80 -15.94
N VAL A 195 19.36 -12.41 -14.67
CA VAL A 195 18.29 -12.69 -13.72
C VAL A 195 17.29 -11.54 -13.75
N VAL A 196 16.04 -11.83 -14.06
CA VAL A 196 14.96 -10.84 -14.12
C VAL A 196 14.56 -10.45 -12.70
N LYS A 197 14.41 -9.16 -12.42
CA LYS A 197 13.70 -8.67 -11.24
C LYS A 197 12.24 -8.47 -11.62
N GLN A 198 11.39 -9.32 -11.08
CA GLN A 198 9.96 -9.36 -11.45
C GLN A 198 9.16 -8.30 -10.69
N PRO A 199 8.27 -7.53 -11.36
CA PRO A 199 7.34 -6.65 -10.67
C PRO A 199 6.55 -7.41 -9.60
N LEU A 200 6.47 -6.86 -8.39
CA LEU A 200 5.79 -7.48 -7.25
C LEU A 200 6.23 -8.92 -6.92
N ASN A 201 7.39 -9.35 -7.42
CA ASN A 201 7.91 -10.74 -7.32
C ASN A 201 6.97 -11.78 -7.95
N ILE A 202 6.25 -11.39 -9.00
CA ILE A 202 5.30 -12.25 -9.73
C ILE A 202 5.78 -12.43 -11.16
N GLY A 203 6.16 -13.66 -11.55
CA GLY A 203 6.69 -14.01 -12.88
C GLY A 203 5.77 -13.59 -14.02
N PHE A 204 4.47 -13.78 -13.87
CA PHE A 204 3.48 -13.40 -14.90
C PHE A 204 3.45 -11.90 -15.24
N LEU A 205 3.99 -11.03 -14.37
CA LEU A 205 4.14 -9.60 -14.66
C LEU A 205 5.43 -9.27 -15.43
N ALA A 206 6.24 -10.27 -15.73
CA ALA A 206 7.53 -10.14 -16.42
C ALA A 206 7.68 -11.10 -17.61
N VAL A 207 6.59 -11.61 -18.17
CA VAL A 207 6.61 -12.58 -19.30
C VAL A 207 7.36 -12.03 -20.51
N GLY A 208 7.22 -10.75 -20.84
CA GLY A 208 7.94 -10.10 -21.94
C GLY A 208 9.37 -9.63 -21.60
N ALA A 209 9.84 -9.83 -20.36
CA ALA A 209 11.19 -9.37 -19.99
C ALA A 209 12.32 -10.06 -20.77
N PRO A 210 12.25 -11.38 -21.11
CA PRO A 210 13.28 -12.03 -21.91
C PRO A 210 13.48 -11.39 -23.28
N GLU A 211 12.42 -11.00 -23.98
CA GLU A 211 12.50 -10.36 -25.31
C GLU A 211 13.30 -9.05 -25.21
N GLY A 212 12.94 -8.18 -24.29
CA GLY A 212 13.68 -6.90 -24.12
C GLY A 212 15.14 -7.10 -23.67
N ILE A 213 15.47 -8.18 -22.95
CA ILE A 213 16.86 -8.51 -22.59
C ILE A 213 17.63 -8.99 -23.83
N ILE A 214 17.02 -9.79 -24.66
CA ILE A 214 17.61 -10.30 -25.90
C ILE A 214 17.89 -9.15 -26.87
N ASP A 215 16.94 -8.23 -27.03
CA ASP A 215 17.06 -7.06 -27.87
C ASP A 215 18.17 -6.09 -27.39
N ASP A 216 18.40 -5.99 -26.09
CA ASP A 216 19.47 -5.19 -25.51
C ASP A 216 20.88 -5.76 -25.74
N HIS A 217 20.99 -7.03 -26.22
CA HIS A 217 22.25 -7.76 -26.40
C HIS A 217 22.36 -8.37 -27.82
N PRO A 218 22.36 -7.56 -28.88
CA PRO A 218 22.39 -8.02 -30.27
C PRO A 218 23.67 -8.78 -30.61
N GLU A 219 24.73 -8.63 -29.83
CA GLU A 219 25.99 -9.34 -29.98
C GLU A 219 25.88 -10.83 -29.58
N VAL A 220 24.83 -11.22 -28.85
CA VAL A 220 24.61 -12.60 -28.39
C VAL A 220 23.58 -13.26 -29.30
N THR A 221 24.02 -14.19 -30.14
CA THR A 221 23.20 -14.80 -31.21
C THR A 221 22.39 -16.00 -30.75
N SER A 222 22.68 -16.59 -29.60
CA SER A 222 21.99 -17.77 -29.09
C SER A 222 21.55 -17.56 -27.66
N TRP A 223 20.28 -17.83 -27.38
CA TRP A 223 19.69 -17.60 -26.07
C TRP A 223 18.92 -18.83 -25.58
N ALA A 224 18.98 -19.03 -24.27
CA ALA A 224 18.08 -19.92 -23.53
C ALA A 224 17.28 -19.08 -22.52
N VAL A 225 16.05 -19.46 -22.27
CA VAL A 225 15.22 -18.91 -21.22
C VAL A 225 14.86 -20.03 -20.25
N GLY A 226 15.06 -19.79 -18.98
CA GLY A 226 14.75 -20.74 -17.92
C GLY A 226 14.14 -20.04 -16.70
N GLY A 227 13.59 -20.84 -15.80
CA GLY A 227 12.99 -20.29 -14.59
C GLY A 227 12.90 -21.29 -13.46
N HIS A 228 12.68 -20.80 -12.27
CA HIS A 228 12.46 -21.60 -11.07
C HIS A 228 11.02 -21.43 -10.58
N SER A 229 10.34 -22.53 -10.25
CA SER A 229 8.97 -22.50 -9.71
C SER A 229 8.03 -21.67 -10.60
N LEU A 230 7.39 -20.63 -10.06
CA LEU A 230 6.51 -19.73 -10.82
C LEU A 230 7.20 -19.09 -12.04
N GLY A 231 8.48 -18.76 -11.93
CA GLY A 231 9.26 -18.25 -13.06
C GLY A 231 9.50 -19.26 -14.18
N GLY A 232 9.39 -20.56 -13.90
CA GLY A 232 9.46 -21.62 -14.91
C GLY A 232 8.14 -21.87 -15.66
N VAL A 233 7.05 -21.23 -15.21
CA VAL A 233 5.71 -21.33 -15.81
C VAL A 233 5.34 -20.04 -16.54
N ALA A 234 6.03 -18.94 -16.23
CA ALA A 234 5.86 -17.64 -16.85
C ALA A 234 6.63 -17.55 -18.16
#